data_57e4c1aed5782f2a3f74e8f50d121ac0
#
_entry.id   57e4c1aed5782f2a3f74e8f50d121ac0
#
_cell.length_a   1.000
_cell.length_b   1.000
_cell.length_c   1.000
_cell.angle_alpha   90.00
_cell.angle_beta   90.00
_cell.angle_gamma   90.00
#
_symmetry.space_group_name_H-M   'P 1'
#
loop_
_entity.id
_entity.type
_entity.pdbx_description
1 polymer ?
#
loop_
_entity_poly.entity_id
_entity_poly.type
_entity_poly.pdbx_seq_one_letter_code
_entity_poly.pdbx_strand_id
1 'polypeptide(L)'
;MEFLISYYTDKGIKKRTNQDGLMMKSIRTNKGRIGLFAVCDGMGGLDKGELASSTVITQLSKWFDEELPSLITKEDLEIVNLLNEYIYKVNKAIVSYSIENNIKIGTTLTALLCIYDKYYIIQVGDSRVYEINNTMEILTKDQTYVAREVERGNITKEQAKTHPKRNILLQCIGAKEKVETLITSGYLKKDTTYVICSDGLYHQISDDEFVQIFNPKINTTEKKLEETAKSAVKLVMDRRETDNITVLIVRTK
;
A
#
# COMPACT_ATOMS: atom_id res chain seq x y z
N MET A 1 -10.42 12.21 15.77
CA MET A 1 -9.15 12.29 15.01
C MET A 1 -9.45 12.92 13.67
N GLU A 2 -8.61 13.84 13.19
CA GLU A 2 -8.70 14.43 11.85
C GLU A 2 -7.56 13.89 10.99
N PHE A 3 -7.77 13.81 9.66
CA PHE A 3 -6.75 13.38 8.71
C PHE A 3 -6.34 14.55 7.82
N LEU A 4 -5.04 14.79 7.70
CA LEU A 4 -4.47 15.50 6.56
C LEU A 4 -3.96 14.45 5.58
N ILE A 5 -4.32 14.59 4.30
CA ILE A 5 -4.05 13.57 3.30
C ILE A 5 -3.35 14.21 2.11
N SER A 6 -2.34 13.55 1.59
CA SER A 6 -1.71 13.93 0.34
C SER A 6 -1.15 12.70 -0.36
N TYR A 7 -0.88 12.83 -1.66
CA TYR A 7 -0.27 11.77 -2.45
C TYR A 7 0.55 12.35 -3.58
N TYR A 8 1.41 11.53 -4.11
CA TYR A 8 2.02 11.74 -5.41
C TYR A 8 2.33 10.40 -6.08
N THR A 9 2.16 10.32 -7.38
CA THR A 9 2.48 9.14 -8.17
C THR A 9 3.15 9.56 -9.47
N ASP A 10 4.15 8.83 -9.90
CA ASP A 10 4.90 9.08 -11.11
C ASP A 10 5.30 7.77 -11.81
N LYS A 11 5.35 7.79 -13.13
CA LYS A 11 5.81 6.62 -13.90
C LYS A 11 7.29 6.31 -13.72
N GLY A 12 8.05 7.21 -13.08
CA GLY A 12 9.49 7.11 -12.96
C GLY A 12 10.24 7.41 -14.26
N ILE A 13 11.56 7.23 -14.23
CA ILE A 13 12.46 7.65 -15.32
C ILE A 13 12.57 6.65 -16.47
N LYS A 14 12.14 5.38 -16.27
CA LYS A 14 12.35 4.30 -17.26
C LYS A 14 11.07 3.72 -17.83
N LYS A 15 10.02 3.64 -17.05
CA LYS A 15 8.75 3.01 -17.47
C LYS A 15 8.01 3.89 -18.48
N ARG A 16 7.29 3.26 -19.41
CA ARG A 16 6.46 3.97 -20.40
C ARG A 16 5.13 4.43 -19.81
N THR A 17 4.55 3.60 -18.94
CA THR A 17 3.27 3.81 -18.29
C THR A 17 3.43 3.74 -16.77
N ASN A 18 2.53 4.40 -16.05
CA ASN A 18 2.38 4.18 -14.62
C ASN A 18 1.36 3.06 -14.41
N GLN A 19 1.82 1.94 -13.87
CA GLN A 19 0.99 0.78 -13.56
C GLN A 19 0.55 0.75 -12.10
N ASP A 20 1.06 1.69 -11.28
CA ASP A 20 0.56 1.87 -9.93
C ASP A 20 -0.86 2.44 -9.93
N GLY A 21 -1.67 1.96 -9.00
CA GLY A 21 -2.99 2.50 -8.68
C GLY A 21 -3.01 3.01 -7.24
N LEU A 22 -3.73 4.08 -6.99
CA LEU A 22 -3.96 4.56 -5.63
C LEU A 22 -5.41 4.99 -5.41
N MET A 23 -5.85 4.94 -4.16
CA MET A 23 -7.16 5.40 -3.75
C MET A 23 -7.07 6.06 -2.38
N MET A 24 -7.85 7.13 -2.21
CA MET A 24 -8.12 7.73 -0.92
C MET A 24 -9.59 8.09 -0.81
N LYS A 25 -10.25 7.54 0.19
CA LYS A 25 -11.62 7.89 0.56
C LYS A 25 -11.69 8.17 2.06
N SER A 26 -12.41 9.20 2.44
CA SER A 26 -12.71 9.44 3.85
C SER A 26 -14.08 10.07 4.02
N ILE A 27 -14.73 9.71 5.11
CA ILE A 27 -16.01 10.26 5.51
C ILE A 27 -15.96 10.69 6.97
N ARG A 28 -16.63 11.79 7.29
CA ARG A 28 -16.83 12.25 8.66
C ARG A 28 -18.19 11.79 9.16
N THR A 29 -18.21 11.15 10.31
CA THR A 29 -19.42 10.73 11.00
C THR A 29 -19.56 11.45 12.34
N ASN A 30 -20.68 11.29 13.02
CA ASN A 30 -20.87 11.81 14.38
C ASN A 30 -19.98 11.12 15.43
N LYS A 31 -19.44 9.93 15.13
CA LYS A 31 -18.52 9.18 16.01
C LYS A 31 -17.04 9.42 15.70
N GLY A 32 -16.73 10.04 14.57
CA GLY A 32 -15.37 10.29 14.14
C GLY A 32 -15.17 10.09 12.64
N ARG A 33 -13.93 10.05 12.21
CA ARG A 33 -13.58 9.80 10.81
C ARG A 33 -13.42 8.32 10.50
N ILE A 34 -13.76 7.98 9.26
CA ILE A 34 -13.50 6.69 8.65
C ILE A 34 -12.74 6.99 7.36
N GLY A 35 -11.73 6.20 7.03
CA GLY A 35 -10.94 6.37 5.81
C GLY A 35 -10.44 5.06 5.25
N LEU A 36 -10.32 4.97 3.94
CA LEU A 36 -9.66 3.87 3.22
C LEU A 36 -8.66 4.44 2.24
N PHE A 37 -7.41 4.07 2.44
CA PHE A 37 -6.25 4.54 1.71
C PHE A 37 -5.51 3.34 1.14
N ALA A 38 -5.32 3.28 -0.17
CA ALA A 38 -4.74 2.11 -0.81
C ALA A 38 -3.73 2.47 -1.89
N VAL A 39 -2.70 1.65 -2.01
CA VAL A 39 -1.73 1.62 -3.10
C VAL A 39 -1.69 0.20 -3.65
N CYS A 40 -1.69 0.11 -4.97
CA CYS A 40 -1.57 -1.12 -5.73
C CYS A 40 -0.45 -0.94 -6.75
N ASP A 41 0.57 -1.78 -6.71
CA ASP A 41 1.67 -1.80 -7.67
C ASP A 41 1.35 -2.84 -8.74
N GLY A 42 1.10 -2.38 -9.95
CA GLY A 42 0.79 -3.23 -11.10
C GLY A 42 2.06 -3.83 -11.70
N MET A 43 2.12 -5.15 -11.81
CA MET A 43 3.34 -5.85 -12.22
C MET A 43 3.71 -5.60 -13.68
N GLY A 44 4.80 -4.82 -13.88
CA GLY A 44 5.29 -4.34 -15.17
C GLY A 44 5.92 -5.36 -16.10
N GLY A 45 6.12 -6.61 -15.65
CA GLY A 45 6.53 -7.73 -16.50
C GLY A 45 5.37 -8.42 -17.22
N LEU A 46 4.14 -7.97 -16.97
CA LEU A 46 2.89 -8.45 -17.53
C LEU A 46 2.31 -7.40 -18.48
N ASP A 47 1.51 -7.83 -19.44
CA ASP A 47 1.07 -6.97 -20.56
C ASP A 47 0.13 -5.83 -20.16
N LYS A 48 -0.48 -5.87 -18.97
CA LYS A 48 -1.50 -4.92 -18.51
C LYS A 48 -1.54 -4.81 -16.99
N GLY A 49 -0.42 -4.51 -16.34
CA GLY A 49 -0.36 -4.31 -14.88
C GLY A 49 -1.32 -3.24 -14.38
N GLU A 50 -1.49 -2.16 -15.16
CA GLU A 50 -2.44 -1.07 -14.87
C GLU A 50 -3.91 -1.53 -14.83
N LEU A 51 -4.26 -2.57 -15.57
CA LEU A 51 -5.62 -3.13 -15.52
C LEU A 51 -5.88 -3.83 -14.19
N ALA A 52 -4.90 -4.58 -13.68
CA ALA A 52 -5.04 -5.26 -12.40
C ALA A 52 -5.13 -4.25 -11.24
N SER A 53 -4.20 -3.28 -11.17
CA SER A 53 -4.18 -2.26 -10.12
C SER A 53 -5.45 -1.41 -10.13
N SER A 54 -5.89 -0.92 -11.30
CA SER A 54 -7.12 -0.13 -11.42
C SER A 54 -8.38 -0.94 -11.08
N THR A 55 -8.42 -2.23 -11.41
CA THR A 55 -9.54 -3.10 -11.03
C THR A 55 -9.63 -3.24 -9.52
N VAL A 56 -8.53 -3.52 -8.83
CA VAL A 56 -8.50 -3.62 -7.36
C VAL A 56 -8.96 -2.30 -6.72
N ILE A 57 -8.42 -1.17 -7.17
CA ILE A 57 -8.79 0.16 -6.68
C ILE A 57 -10.28 0.44 -6.88
N THR A 58 -10.82 0.11 -8.05
CA THR A 58 -12.26 0.30 -8.35
C THR A 58 -13.14 -0.57 -7.45
N GLN A 59 -12.75 -1.83 -7.24
CA GLN A 59 -13.50 -2.72 -6.36
C GLN A 59 -13.46 -2.25 -4.91
N LEU A 60 -12.29 -1.86 -4.38
CA LEU A 60 -12.19 -1.30 -3.04
C LEU A 60 -12.99 -0.01 -2.87
N SER A 61 -13.05 0.83 -3.92
CA SER A 61 -13.89 2.04 -3.91
C SER A 61 -15.38 1.72 -3.76
N LYS A 62 -15.87 0.71 -4.50
CA LYS A 62 -17.26 0.23 -4.37
C LYS A 62 -17.52 -0.37 -2.99
N TRP A 63 -16.60 -1.21 -2.51
CA TRP A 63 -16.69 -1.81 -1.20
C TRP A 63 -16.81 -0.77 -0.08
N PHE A 64 -16.04 0.31 -0.16
CA PHE A 64 -16.12 1.40 0.80
C PHE A 64 -17.52 2.06 0.82
N ASP A 65 -18.14 2.23 -0.33
CA ASP A 65 -19.44 2.89 -0.43
C ASP A 65 -20.59 1.96 -0.03
N GLU A 66 -20.53 0.69 -0.38
CA GLU A 66 -21.64 -0.26 -0.32
C GLU A 66 -21.59 -1.13 0.94
N GLU A 67 -20.42 -1.64 1.32
CA GLU A 67 -20.28 -2.65 2.39
C GLU A 67 -19.83 -2.05 3.72
N LEU A 68 -18.97 -1.03 3.70
CA LEU A 68 -18.40 -0.45 4.92
C LEU A 68 -19.45 0.02 5.93
N PRO A 69 -20.58 0.65 5.54
CA PRO A 69 -21.61 1.07 6.50
C PRO A 69 -22.13 -0.07 7.39
N SER A 70 -22.16 -1.29 6.88
CA SER A 70 -22.57 -2.47 7.64
C SER A 70 -21.47 -3.00 8.57
N LEU A 71 -20.20 -2.63 8.32
CA LEU A 71 -19.04 -3.14 9.04
C LEU A 71 -18.64 -2.34 10.26
N ILE A 72 -18.94 -1.06 10.29
CA ILE A 72 -18.49 -0.13 11.35
C ILE A 72 -19.01 -0.46 12.76
N THR A 73 -19.95 -1.37 12.86
CA THR A 73 -20.53 -1.85 14.13
C THR A 73 -20.13 -3.27 14.48
N LYS A 74 -19.32 -3.91 13.65
CA LYS A 74 -18.91 -5.30 13.81
C LYS A 74 -17.67 -5.44 14.70
N GLU A 75 -17.47 -6.65 15.22
CA GLU A 75 -16.26 -7.01 15.95
C GLU A 75 -15.05 -7.16 15.00
N ASP A 76 -13.85 -6.93 15.52
CA ASP A 76 -12.62 -6.93 14.75
C ASP A 76 -12.43 -8.21 13.92
N LEU A 77 -12.69 -9.37 14.49
CA LEU A 77 -12.57 -10.66 13.81
C LEU A 77 -13.53 -10.78 12.61
N GLU A 78 -14.73 -10.25 12.75
CA GLU A 78 -15.75 -10.26 11.69
C GLU A 78 -15.31 -9.34 10.55
N ILE A 79 -14.79 -8.14 10.87
CA ILE A 79 -14.21 -7.21 9.88
C ILE A 79 -13.08 -7.87 9.10
N VAL A 80 -12.14 -8.51 9.80
CA VAL A 80 -10.99 -9.21 9.18
C VAL A 80 -11.47 -10.32 8.24
N ASN A 81 -12.45 -11.13 8.65
CA ASN A 81 -12.97 -12.21 7.83
C ASN A 81 -13.65 -11.68 6.55
N LEU A 82 -14.47 -10.64 6.67
CA LEU A 82 -15.16 -10.03 5.54
C LEU A 82 -14.19 -9.37 4.55
N LEU A 83 -13.14 -8.71 5.05
CA LEU A 83 -12.06 -8.18 4.21
C LEU A 83 -11.35 -9.30 3.44
N ASN A 84 -10.97 -10.39 4.11
CA ASN A 84 -10.34 -11.55 3.46
C ASN A 84 -11.23 -12.14 2.37
N GLU A 85 -12.51 -12.37 2.66
CA GLU A 85 -13.48 -12.87 1.69
C GLU A 85 -13.62 -11.94 0.48
N TYR A 86 -13.66 -10.63 0.73
CA TYR A 86 -13.76 -9.65 -0.35
C TYR A 86 -12.53 -9.67 -1.26
N ILE A 87 -11.33 -9.64 -0.69
CA ILE A 87 -10.09 -9.71 -1.47
C ILE A 87 -9.99 -11.02 -2.26
N TYR A 88 -10.42 -12.14 -1.66
CA TYR A 88 -10.48 -13.41 -2.37
C TYR A 88 -11.43 -13.36 -3.59
N LYS A 89 -12.62 -12.73 -3.45
CA LYS A 89 -13.58 -12.55 -4.56
C LYS A 89 -12.96 -11.68 -5.67
N VAL A 90 -12.30 -10.58 -5.32
CA VAL A 90 -11.61 -9.69 -6.28
C VAL A 90 -10.50 -10.45 -7.01
N ASN A 91 -9.66 -11.19 -6.27
CA ASN A 91 -8.61 -12.02 -6.86
C ASN A 91 -9.18 -13.02 -7.87
N LYS A 92 -10.22 -13.76 -7.48
CA LYS A 92 -10.88 -14.76 -8.36
C LYS A 92 -11.40 -14.12 -9.64
N ALA A 93 -12.01 -12.95 -9.56
CA ALA A 93 -12.52 -12.23 -10.74
C ALA A 93 -11.38 -11.86 -11.71
N ILE A 94 -10.25 -11.36 -11.20
CA ILE A 94 -9.07 -11.01 -12.01
C ILE A 94 -8.44 -12.25 -12.62
N VAL A 95 -8.32 -13.35 -11.87
CA VAL A 95 -7.80 -14.63 -12.40
C VAL A 95 -8.68 -15.16 -13.50
N SER A 96 -10.01 -15.18 -13.32
CA SER A 96 -10.96 -15.63 -14.37
C SER A 96 -10.82 -14.78 -15.63
N TYR A 97 -10.78 -13.45 -15.50
CA TYR A 97 -10.56 -12.54 -16.62
C TYR A 97 -9.22 -12.81 -17.35
N SER A 98 -8.16 -13.08 -16.59
CA SER A 98 -6.83 -13.41 -17.14
C SER A 98 -6.87 -14.67 -18.00
N ILE A 99 -7.55 -15.71 -17.53
CA ILE A 99 -7.71 -17.00 -18.24
C ILE A 99 -8.55 -16.82 -19.51
N GLU A 100 -9.71 -16.17 -19.39
CA GLU A 100 -10.63 -15.94 -20.50
C GLU A 100 -10.00 -15.13 -21.65
N ASN A 101 -9.12 -14.19 -21.31
CA ASN A 101 -8.46 -13.33 -22.30
C ASN A 101 -7.04 -13.77 -22.67
N ASN A 102 -6.57 -14.89 -22.12
CA ASN A 102 -5.21 -15.41 -22.32
C ASN A 102 -4.11 -14.37 -22.09
N ILE A 103 -4.24 -13.60 -21.01
CA ILE A 103 -3.28 -12.58 -20.57
C ILE A 103 -2.79 -12.88 -19.15
N LYS A 104 -1.64 -12.34 -18.81
CA LYS A 104 -1.11 -12.40 -17.44
C LYS A 104 -1.16 -11.00 -16.84
N ILE A 105 -1.95 -10.82 -15.82
CA ILE A 105 -2.04 -9.57 -15.07
C ILE A 105 -1.92 -9.84 -13.58
N GLY A 106 -1.40 -8.87 -12.85
CA GLY A 106 -1.29 -8.98 -11.41
C GLY A 106 -0.92 -7.64 -10.79
N THR A 107 -1.20 -7.53 -9.50
CA THR A 107 -0.90 -6.32 -8.73
C THR A 107 -0.69 -6.64 -7.26
N THR A 108 0.05 -5.81 -6.55
CA THR A 108 0.02 -5.78 -5.08
C THR A 108 -1.26 -5.12 -4.59
N LEU A 109 -1.53 -5.24 -3.32
CA LEU A 109 -2.48 -4.42 -2.59
C LEU A 109 -1.92 -4.10 -1.22
N THR A 110 -1.83 -2.83 -0.89
CA THR A 110 -1.56 -2.38 0.47
C THR A 110 -2.54 -1.28 0.82
N ALA A 111 -3.43 -1.56 1.77
CA ALA A 111 -4.50 -0.65 2.16
C ALA A 111 -4.53 -0.42 3.66
N LEU A 112 -4.79 0.82 4.06
CA LEU A 112 -5.02 1.26 5.43
C LEU A 112 -6.50 1.65 5.57
N LEU A 113 -7.30 0.80 6.22
CA LEU A 113 -8.67 1.10 6.62
C LEU A 113 -8.66 1.66 8.03
N CYS A 114 -9.14 2.88 8.19
CA CYS A 114 -9.30 3.55 9.48
C CYS A 114 -10.79 3.58 9.84
N ILE A 115 -11.16 3.06 11.00
CA ILE A 115 -12.50 3.16 11.57
C ILE A 115 -12.37 3.81 12.95
N TYR A 116 -12.67 5.11 13.02
CA TYR A 116 -12.54 5.97 14.21
C TYR A 116 -11.08 6.04 14.72
N ASP A 117 -10.76 5.31 15.79
CA ASP A 117 -9.43 5.22 16.40
C ASP A 117 -8.69 3.92 16.09
N LYS A 118 -9.34 2.98 15.40
CA LYS A 118 -8.75 1.71 14.98
C LYS A 118 -8.29 1.77 13.51
N TYR A 119 -7.28 0.99 13.19
CA TYR A 119 -6.91 0.71 11.80
C TYR A 119 -6.84 -0.80 11.52
N TYR A 120 -7.03 -1.13 10.25
CA TYR A 120 -6.79 -2.45 9.66
C TYR A 120 -5.92 -2.25 8.43
N ILE A 121 -4.77 -2.94 8.36
CA ILE A 121 -3.90 -2.95 7.20
C ILE A 121 -4.14 -4.24 6.45
N ILE A 122 -4.51 -4.12 5.20
CA ILE A 122 -4.73 -5.23 4.28
C ILE A 122 -3.54 -5.25 3.31
N GLN A 123 -2.84 -6.39 3.22
CA GLN A 123 -1.65 -6.51 2.39
C GLN A 123 -1.64 -7.78 1.56
N VAL A 124 -1.28 -7.61 0.28
CA VAL A 124 -0.84 -8.65 -0.64
C VAL A 124 0.34 -8.08 -1.44
N GLY A 125 1.52 -8.68 -1.30
CA GLY A 125 2.74 -8.22 -1.99
C GLY A 125 3.74 -7.53 -1.07
N ASP A 126 4.42 -6.51 -1.56
CA ASP A 126 5.55 -5.84 -0.90
C ASP A 126 5.44 -4.31 -0.82
N SER A 127 4.36 -3.72 -1.33
CA SER A 127 4.05 -2.33 -0.98
C SER A 127 3.84 -2.21 0.53
N ARG A 128 4.24 -1.09 1.14
CA ARG A 128 4.36 -0.99 2.59
C ARG A 128 3.50 0.09 3.21
N VAL A 129 3.18 -0.09 4.50
CA VAL A 129 2.67 0.95 5.41
C VAL A 129 3.70 1.21 6.49
N TYR A 130 4.06 2.48 6.65
CA TYR A 130 4.92 2.97 7.72
C TYR A 130 4.12 3.81 8.69
N GLU A 131 4.39 3.65 9.98
CA GLU A 131 3.97 4.56 11.04
C GLU A 131 5.16 5.40 11.49
N ILE A 132 5.05 6.72 11.40
CA ILE A 132 6.14 7.65 11.66
C ILE A 132 5.71 8.72 12.65
N ASN A 133 6.46 8.81 13.72
CA ASN A 133 6.39 9.90 14.69
C ASN A 133 7.82 10.43 15.00
N ASN A 134 8.40 10.13 16.15
CA ASN A 134 9.82 10.36 16.42
C ASN A 134 10.69 9.19 15.93
N THR A 135 10.09 8.05 15.69
CA THR A 135 10.68 6.83 15.17
C THR A 135 9.83 6.32 14.00
N MET A 136 10.31 5.32 13.29
CA MET A 136 9.59 4.66 12.22
C MET A 136 9.35 3.19 12.56
N GLU A 137 8.14 2.72 12.27
CA GLU A 137 7.76 1.32 12.32
C GLU A 137 7.16 0.90 10.98
N ILE A 138 7.57 -0.25 10.44
CA ILE A 138 6.95 -0.85 9.26
C ILE A 138 5.82 -1.75 9.76
N LEU A 139 4.58 -1.40 9.43
CA LEU A 139 3.38 -2.11 9.89
C LEU A 139 3.01 -3.29 8.98
N THR A 140 3.70 -3.46 7.86
CA THR A 140 3.50 -4.51 6.86
C THR A 140 4.65 -5.51 6.88
N LYS A 141 4.45 -6.64 6.20
CA LYS A 141 5.46 -7.69 6.05
C LYS A 141 5.55 -8.10 4.59
N ASP A 142 6.69 -7.83 3.96
CA ASP A 142 6.88 -8.12 2.54
C ASP A 142 6.68 -9.60 2.21
N GLN A 143 5.86 -9.88 1.23
CA GLN A 143 5.64 -11.23 0.71
C GLN A 143 6.54 -11.47 -0.52
N THR A 144 7.86 -11.32 -0.34
CA THR A 144 8.87 -11.54 -1.39
C THR A 144 9.73 -12.78 -1.10
N TYR A 145 10.43 -13.24 -2.15
CA TYR A 145 11.41 -14.32 -2.00
C TYR A 145 12.48 -13.95 -0.96
N VAL A 146 13.03 -12.75 -1.04
CA VAL A 146 14.11 -12.33 -0.15
C VAL A 146 13.65 -12.13 1.29
N ALA A 147 12.45 -11.60 1.52
CA ALA A 147 11.89 -11.48 2.86
C ALA A 147 11.75 -12.86 3.53
N ARG A 148 11.28 -13.86 2.79
CA ARG A 148 11.20 -15.24 3.27
C ARG A 148 12.58 -15.84 3.57
N GLU A 149 13.59 -15.58 2.74
CA GLU A 149 14.96 -16.10 2.97
C GLU A 149 15.62 -15.43 4.18
N VAL A 150 15.33 -14.14 4.42
CA VAL A 150 15.75 -13.44 5.67
C VAL A 150 15.11 -14.09 6.91
N GLU A 151 13.81 -14.37 6.86
CA GLU A 151 13.12 -15.05 7.99
C GLU A 151 13.65 -16.44 8.29
N ARG A 152 14.06 -17.16 7.26
CA ARG A 152 14.69 -18.48 7.40
C ARG A 152 16.14 -18.42 7.88
N GLY A 153 16.70 -17.21 7.99
CA GLY A 153 18.11 -17.00 8.34
C GLY A 153 19.10 -17.37 7.22
N ASN A 154 18.63 -17.55 5.98
CA ASN A 154 19.47 -17.92 4.84
C ASN A 154 20.28 -16.75 4.30
N ILE A 155 19.76 -15.52 4.42
CA ILE A 155 20.42 -14.27 4.04
C ILE A 155 20.15 -13.18 5.09
N THR A 156 21.05 -12.18 5.17
CA THR A 156 20.83 -11.00 6.02
C THR A 156 19.91 -9.97 5.34
N LYS A 157 19.38 -9.01 6.11
CA LYS A 157 18.59 -7.90 5.54
C LYS A 157 19.40 -7.09 4.54
N GLU A 158 20.70 -6.89 4.78
CA GLU A 158 21.62 -6.18 3.87
C GLU A 158 21.81 -6.94 2.56
N GLN A 159 21.99 -8.25 2.64
CA GLN A 159 22.10 -9.11 1.45
C GLN A 159 20.80 -9.11 0.63
N ALA A 160 19.63 -9.03 1.28
CA ALA A 160 18.35 -8.97 0.61
C ALA A 160 18.21 -7.74 -0.30
N LYS A 161 18.74 -6.57 0.10
CA LYS A 161 18.66 -5.30 -0.65
C LYS A 161 19.29 -5.38 -2.05
N THR A 162 20.35 -6.17 -2.21
CA THR A 162 21.10 -6.31 -3.49
C THR A 162 20.90 -7.68 -4.15
N HIS A 163 20.04 -8.53 -3.60
CA HIS A 163 19.84 -9.89 -4.07
C HIS A 163 19.21 -9.91 -5.49
N PRO A 164 19.68 -10.77 -6.43
CA PRO A 164 19.12 -10.82 -7.80
C PRO A 164 17.61 -11.12 -7.87
N LYS A 165 17.06 -11.78 -6.85
CA LYS A 165 15.65 -12.16 -6.75
C LYS A 165 14.85 -11.23 -5.81
N ARG A 166 15.33 -10.01 -5.53
CA ARG A 166 14.67 -9.11 -4.58
C ARG A 166 13.24 -8.72 -4.99
N ASN A 167 13.00 -8.60 -6.30
CA ASN A 167 11.70 -8.22 -6.85
C ASN A 167 10.77 -9.43 -7.13
N ILE A 168 11.09 -10.65 -6.65
CA ILE A 168 10.22 -11.81 -6.83
C ILE A 168 9.16 -11.83 -5.74
N LEU A 169 7.92 -11.50 -6.11
CA LEU A 169 6.76 -11.62 -5.26
C LEU A 169 6.35 -13.09 -5.06
N LEU A 170 6.02 -13.45 -3.84
CA LEU A 170 5.43 -14.74 -3.49
C LEU A 170 3.90 -14.71 -3.54
N GLN A 171 3.33 -13.52 -3.31
CA GLN A 171 1.90 -13.26 -3.33
C GLN A 171 1.62 -12.01 -4.20
N CYS A 172 0.61 -12.10 -5.04
CA CYS A 172 0.03 -10.97 -5.76
C CYS A 172 -1.39 -11.31 -6.18
N ILE A 173 -2.23 -10.31 -6.29
CA ILE A 173 -3.61 -10.45 -6.77
C ILE A 173 -3.59 -10.68 -8.28
N GLY A 174 -4.37 -11.64 -8.77
CA GLY A 174 -4.54 -11.96 -10.19
C GLY A 174 -3.62 -13.04 -10.74
N ALA A 175 -2.58 -13.46 -10.00
CA ALA A 175 -1.62 -14.45 -10.51
C ALA A 175 -2.02 -15.91 -10.27
N LYS A 176 -2.74 -16.19 -9.18
CA LYS A 176 -3.15 -17.54 -8.76
C LYS A 176 -4.54 -17.50 -8.15
N GLU A 177 -5.28 -18.62 -8.25
CA GLU A 177 -6.61 -18.75 -7.62
C GLU A 177 -6.58 -18.48 -6.11
N LYS A 178 -5.56 -18.99 -5.42
CA LYS A 178 -5.38 -18.74 -3.98
C LYS A 178 -4.39 -17.61 -3.78
N VAL A 179 -4.82 -16.61 -3.05
CA VAL A 179 -3.99 -15.49 -2.57
C VAL A 179 -4.00 -15.48 -1.05
N GLU A 180 -2.86 -15.25 -0.46
CA GLU A 180 -2.70 -15.09 0.99
C GLU A 180 -2.68 -13.60 1.32
N THR A 181 -3.76 -13.14 1.95
CA THR A 181 -3.89 -11.77 2.44
C THR A 181 -3.39 -11.69 3.87
N LEU A 182 -2.48 -10.77 4.15
CA LEU A 182 -2.12 -10.44 5.53
C LEU A 182 -3.00 -9.28 6.01
N ILE A 183 -3.64 -9.46 7.16
CA ILE A 183 -4.41 -8.39 7.81
C ILE A 183 -3.89 -8.21 9.22
N THR A 184 -3.45 -6.98 9.52
CA THR A 184 -3.04 -6.55 10.85
C THR A 184 -3.94 -5.43 11.31
N SER A 185 -4.15 -5.30 12.62
CA SER A 185 -4.97 -4.23 13.19
C SER A 185 -4.26 -3.58 14.38
N GLY A 186 -4.64 -2.34 14.67
CA GLY A 186 -4.11 -1.57 15.78
C GLY A 186 -4.91 -0.29 16.00
N TYR A 187 -4.32 0.60 16.79
CA TYR A 187 -4.92 1.90 17.09
C TYR A 187 -4.14 3.02 16.43
N LEU A 188 -4.87 3.96 15.84
CA LEU A 188 -4.29 5.18 15.30
C LEU A 188 -3.71 6.04 16.43
N LYS A 189 -2.47 6.48 16.26
CA LYS A 189 -1.81 7.39 17.17
C LYS A 189 -2.04 8.83 16.71
N LYS A 190 -2.25 9.73 17.65
CA LYS A 190 -2.35 11.17 17.37
C LYS A 190 -0.99 11.73 16.96
N ASP A 191 -0.98 12.79 16.15
CA ASP A 191 0.22 13.44 15.64
C ASP A 191 1.26 12.49 15.02
N THR A 192 0.74 11.56 14.21
CA THR A 192 1.50 10.49 13.55
C THR A 192 1.27 10.54 12.05
N THR A 193 2.29 10.25 11.27
CA THR A 193 2.21 10.13 9.81
C THR A 193 2.19 8.64 9.43
N TYR A 194 1.17 8.22 8.71
CA TYR A 194 1.10 6.91 8.06
C TYR A 194 1.45 7.11 6.58
N VAL A 195 2.45 6.39 6.08
CA VAL A 195 2.88 6.43 4.69
C VAL A 195 2.60 5.09 4.05
N ILE A 196 1.80 5.09 2.99
CA ILE A 196 1.53 3.91 2.16
C ILE A 196 2.27 4.13 0.84
N CYS A 197 3.10 3.19 0.39
CA CYS A 197 3.87 3.38 -0.83
C CYS A 197 4.19 2.07 -1.55
N SER A 198 4.43 2.16 -2.87
CA SER A 198 5.03 1.10 -3.67
C SER A 198 6.54 0.99 -3.41
N ASP A 199 7.16 -0.09 -3.89
CA ASP A 199 8.58 -0.40 -3.69
C ASP A 199 9.52 0.64 -4.32
N GLY A 200 9.10 1.28 -5.42
CA GLY A 200 9.85 2.36 -6.05
C GLY A 200 10.11 3.57 -5.16
N LEU A 201 9.35 3.76 -4.07
CA LEU A 201 9.70 4.82 -3.11
C LEU A 201 10.78 4.38 -2.13
N TYR A 202 10.60 3.23 -1.46
CA TYR A 202 11.43 2.90 -0.29
C TYR A 202 12.79 2.28 -0.65
N HIS A 203 12.99 1.80 -1.86
CA HIS A 203 14.27 1.20 -2.27
C HIS A 203 15.45 2.17 -2.23
N GLN A 204 15.19 3.47 -2.41
CA GLN A 204 16.23 4.49 -2.54
C GLN A 204 16.29 5.48 -1.36
N ILE A 205 15.51 5.26 -0.31
CA ILE A 205 15.47 6.11 0.89
C ILE A 205 15.89 5.27 2.10
N SER A 206 16.85 5.75 2.88
CA SER A 206 17.24 5.10 4.12
C SER A 206 16.19 5.34 5.22
N ASP A 207 16.20 4.50 6.25
CA ASP A 207 15.26 4.58 7.37
C ASP A 207 15.32 5.96 8.07
N ASP A 208 16.53 6.50 8.28
CA ASP A 208 16.71 7.81 8.89
C ASP A 208 16.16 8.95 8.02
N GLU A 209 16.39 8.89 6.70
CA GLU A 209 15.82 9.85 5.76
C GLU A 209 14.29 9.76 5.73
N PHE A 210 13.75 8.53 5.80
CA PHE A 210 12.30 8.31 5.82
C PHE A 210 11.65 8.99 7.01
N VAL A 211 12.26 8.85 8.21
CA VAL A 211 11.82 9.54 9.42
C VAL A 211 11.91 11.07 9.27
N GLN A 212 12.98 11.59 8.69
CA GLN A 212 13.15 13.03 8.49
C GLN A 212 12.11 13.60 7.50
N ILE A 213 11.94 12.95 6.35
CA ILE A 213 11.05 13.41 5.28
C ILE A 213 9.58 13.42 5.75
N PHE A 214 9.13 12.33 6.38
CA PHE A 214 7.73 12.15 6.74
C PHE A 214 7.39 12.52 8.18
N ASN A 215 8.29 13.20 8.89
CA ASN A 215 8.09 13.62 10.29
C ASN A 215 6.80 14.47 10.42
N PRO A 216 5.87 14.11 11.32
CA PRO A 216 4.62 14.86 11.50
C PRO A 216 4.82 16.29 12.02
N LYS A 217 5.97 16.61 12.66
CA LYS A 217 6.26 17.96 13.15
C LYS A 217 6.52 18.97 12.04
N ILE A 218 7.00 18.52 10.88
CA ILE A 218 7.23 19.38 9.70
C ILE A 218 6.06 19.32 8.72
N ASN A 219 5.33 18.21 8.69
CA ASN A 219 4.21 17.94 7.79
C ASN A 219 2.87 18.37 8.41
N THR A 220 2.73 19.65 8.77
CA THR A 220 1.63 20.15 9.61
C THR A 220 0.39 20.61 8.83
N THR A 221 0.47 20.74 7.51
CA THR A 221 -0.62 21.17 6.61
C THR A 221 -0.68 20.28 5.37
N GLU A 222 -1.83 20.24 4.68
CA GLU A 222 -1.98 19.51 3.41
C GLU A 222 -0.98 19.98 2.36
N LYS A 223 -0.75 21.29 2.26
CA LYS A 223 0.25 21.87 1.35
C LYS A 223 1.66 21.33 1.63
N LYS A 224 2.05 21.25 2.91
CA LYS A 224 3.35 20.68 3.30
C LYS A 224 3.44 19.19 2.96
N LEU A 225 2.37 18.43 3.17
CA LEU A 225 2.31 17.02 2.77
C LEU A 225 2.44 16.84 1.26
N GLU A 226 1.80 17.72 0.47
CA GLU A 226 1.91 17.70 -0.99
C GLU A 226 3.36 18.00 -1.44
N GLU A 227 3.97 19.03 -0.90
CA GLU A 227 5.38 19.37 -1.14
C GLU A 227 6.30 18.20 -0.78
N THR A 228 6.04 17.55 0.36
CA THR A 228 6.82 16.38 0.84
C THR A 228 6.66 15.19 -0.09
N ALA A 229 5.43 14.85 -0.50
CA ALA A 229 5.18 13.74 -1.42
C ALA A 229 5.92 13.95 -2.76
N LYS A 230 5.82 15.14 -3.35
CA LYS A 230 6.52 15.50 -4.60
C LYS A 230 8.04 15.46 -4.44
N SER A 231 8.55 15.99 -3.34
CA SER A 231 10.00 16.02 -3.08
C SER A 231 10.58 14.63 -2.85
N ALA A 232 9.85 13.75 -2.14
CA ALA A 232 10.28 12.38 -1.92
C ALA A 232 10.36 11.58 -3.23
N VAL A 233 9.35 11.68 -4.10
CA VAL A 233 9.36 11.05 -5.42
C VAL A 233 10.48 11.60 -6.29
N LYS A 234 10.68 12.92 -6.31
CA LYS A 234 11.79 13.53 -7.04
C LYS A 234 13.15 13.03 -6.54
N LEU A 235 13.34 12.92 -5.22
CA LEU A 235 14.57 12.42 -4.61
C LEU A 235 14.93 11.02 -5.12
N VAL A 236 13.96 10.09 -5.16
CA VAL A 236 14.24 8.72 -5.62
C VAL A 236 14.47 8.67 -7.14
N MET A 237 13.81 9.51 -7.92
CA MET A 237 14.09 9.65 -9.35
C MET A 237 15.52 10.19 -9.60
N ASP A 238 15.96 11.18 -8.83
CA ASP A 238 17.34 11.73 -8.89
C ASP A 238 18.37 10.66 -8.50
N ARG A 239 17.99 9.70 -7.64
CA ARG A 239 18.77 8.51 -7.25
C ARG A 239 18.66 7.34 -8.23
N ARG A 240 18.08 7.58 -9.40
CA ARG A 240 17.95 6.62 -10.49
C ARG A 240 17.03 5.43 -10.21
N GLU A 241 16.00 5.60 -9.39
CA GLU A 241 14.92 4.62 -9.33
C GLU A 241 14.31 4.43 -10.72
N THR A 242 14.03 3.19 -11.09
CA THR A 242 13.59 2.81 -12.44
C THR A 242 12.15 2.30 -12.51
N ASP A 243 11.52 2.09 -11.35
CA ASP A 243 10.13 1.65 -11.29
C ASP A 243 9.13 2.80 -11.23
N ASN A 244 7.84 2.46 -11.27
CA ASN A 244 6.77 3.38 -10.91
C ASN A 244 6.92 3.75 -9.43
N ILE A 245 6.53 4.95 -9.06
CA ILE A 245 6.74 5.47 -7.71
C ILE A 245 5.44 6.07 -7.22
N THR A 246 4.89 5.49 -6.16
CA THR A 246 3.64 5.99 -5.55
C THR A 246 3.80 6.15 -4.05
N VAL A 247 3.37 7.29 -3.54
CA VAL A 247 3.30 7.61 -2.12
C VAL A 247 1.95 8.23 -1.77
N LEU A 248 1.34 7.72 -0.72
CA LEU A 248 0.12 8.24 -0.12
C LEU A 248 0.38 8.48 1.36
N ILE A 249 0.10 9.68 1.83
CA ILE A 249 0.43 10.14 3.18
C ILE A 249 -0.87 10.47 3.90
N VAL A 250 -1.04 9.88 5.08
CA VAL A 250 -2.16 10.16 6.00
C VAL A 250 -1.59 10.61 7.32
N ARG A 251 -1.76 11.88 7.66
CA ARG A 251 -1.34 12.42 8.96
C ARG A 251 -2.54 12.60 9.88
N THR A 252 -2.49 12.01 11.05
CA THR A 252 -3.49 12.14 12.12
C THR A 252 -3.23 13.39 12.96
N LYS A 253 -4.31 14.08 13.37
CA LYS A 253 -4.30 15.20 14.32
C LYS A 253 -5.20 14.95 15.51
#